data_10abd8f5a18935031c5d2a73f0463a33
#
_entry.id   10abd8f5a18935031c5d2a73f0463a33
#
_cell.length_a   1.000
_cell.length_b   1.000
_cell.length_c   1.000
_cell.angle_alpha   90.00
_cell.angle_beta   90.00
_cell.angle_gamma   90.00
#
_symmetry.space_group_name_H-M   'P 1'
#
loop_
_entity.id
_entity.type
_entity.pdbx_description
1 polymer ?
#
loop_
_entity_poly.entity_id
_entity_poly.type
_entity_poly.pdbx_seq_one_letter_code
_entity_poly.pdbx_strand_id
1 'polypeptide(L)' 'GYRVVFNTGSGAGQTVFHAHAHVLGGRGLNWPPG' A
#
# COMPACT_ATOMS: atom_id res chain seq x y z
N GLY A 1 -2.24 -15.31 1.63
CA GLY A 1 -2.68 -14.21 0.78
C GLY A 1 -1.82 -12.97 0.95
N TYR A 2 -1.91 -12.07 0.03
CA TYR A 2 -1.14 -10.81 0.07
C TYR A 2 -1.92 -9.69 -0.61
N ARG A 3 -1.51 -8.47 -0.34
CA ARG A 3 -2.07 -7.26 -0.94
C ARG A 3 -0.92 -6.41 -1.50
N VAL A 4 -1.13 -5.84 -2.68
CA VAL A 4 -0.17 -4.90 -3.29
C VAL A 4 -0.78 -3.50 -3.23
N VAL A 5 0.01 -2.52 -2.75
CA VAL A 5 -0.45 -1.14 -2.56
C VAL A 5 0.54 -0.19 -3.24
N PHE A 6 -0.01 0.75 -4.01
CA PHE A 6 0.75 1.89 -4.55
C PHE A 6 0.23 3.16 -3.90
N ASN A 7 1.12 3.95 -3.31
CA ASN A 7 0.79 5.26 -2.79
C ASN A 7 1.00 6.31 -3.88
N THR A 8 0.03 7.18 -4.06
CA THR A 8 0.09 8.27 -5.04
C THR A 8 -0.31 9.58 -4.35
N GLY A 9 0.60 10.54 -4.35
CA GLY A 9 0.37 11.84 -3.71
C GLY A 9 0.60 11.80 -2.20
N SER A 10 0.84 12.96 -1.61
CA SER A 10 1.12 13.08 -0.17
C SER A 10 -0.07 12.69 0.69
N GLY A 11 -1.29 12.89 0.21
CA GLY A 11 -2.51 12.49 0.91
C GLY A 11 -2.66 10.99 1.08
N ALA A 12 -2.00 10.20 0.24
CA ALA A 12 -1.95 8.74 0.35
C ALA A 12 -0.72 8.25 1.15
N GLY A 13 0.06 9.17 1.72
CA GLY A 13 1.27 8.84 2.48
C GLY A 13 2.52 8.66 1.62
N GLN A 14 2.50 9.14 0.38
CA GLN A 14 3.68 9.10 -0.48
C GLN A 14 4.71 10.12 0.00
N THR A 15 5.82 9.64 0.56
CA THR A 15 6.93 10.49 1.01
C THR A 15 8.11 10.43 0.06
N VAL A 16 8.26 9.34 -0.67
CA VAL A 16 9.23 9.18 -1.76
C VAL A 16 8.46 9.29 -3.07
N PHE A 17 8.74 10.34 -3.86
CA PHE A 17 8.00 10.63 -5.10
C PHE A 17 8.59 9.87 -6.29
N HIS A 18 8.70 8.58 -6.12
CA HIS A 18 9.11 7.63 -7.16
C HIS A 18 8.21 6.40 -7.05
N ALA A 19 7.78 5.88 -8.18
CA ALA A 19 6.86 4.75 -8.21
C ALA A 19 7.47 3.52 -7.52
N HIS A 20 6.79 3.02 -6.49
CA HIS A 20 7.16 1.78 -5.82
C HIS A 20 5.90 1.11 -5.26
N ALA A 21 5.97 -0.18 -5.08
CA ALA A 21 4.88 -0.99 -4.57
C ALA A 21 5.22 -1.51 -3.17
N HIS A 22 4.20 -1.56 -2.31
CA HIS A 22 4.27 -2.27 -1.03
C HIS A 22 3.55 -3.61 -1.19
N VAL A 23 4.19 -4.69 -0.77
CA VAL A 23 3.58 -6.01 -0.69
C VAL A 23 3.32 -6.33 0.77
N LEU A 24 2.05 -6.52 1.11
CA LEU A 24 1.58 -6.76 2.47
C LEU A 24 1.07 -8.20 2.59
N GLY A 25 1.54 -8.89 3.62
CA GLY A 25 1.10 -10.26 3.88
C GLY A 25 1.45 -10.70 5.29
N GLY A 26 1.22 -11.97 5.60
CA GLY A 26 1.56 -12.55 6.91
C GLY A 26 0.46 -12.46 7.96
N ARG A 27 -0.69 -11.84 7.62
CA ARG A 27 -1.89 -11.81 8.46
C ARG A 27 -3.15 -11.68 7.61
N GLY A 28 -4.30 -11.84 8.24
CA GLY A 28 -5.58 -11.54 7.59
C GLY A 28 -5.66 -10.07 7.20
N LEU A 29 -6.14 -9.81 6.00
CA LEU A 29 -6.33 -8.47 5.44
C LEU A 29 -7.81 -8.31 5.12
N ASN A 30 -8.41 -7.27 5.66
CA ASN A 30 -9.84 -7.03 5.59
C ASN A 30 -10.19 -5.91 4.62
N TRP A 31 -11.47 -5.69 4.45
CA TRP A 31 -12.02 -4.54 3.79
C TRP A 31 -12.21 -3.39 4.81
N PRO A 32 -11.93 -2.12 4.51
CA PRO A 32 -11.39 -1.60 3.24
C PRO A 32 -9.91 -1.98 3.02
N PRO A 33 -9.42 -1.82 1.76
CA PRO A 33 -8.05 -2.23 1.43
C PRO A 33 -6.93 -1.42 2.09
N GLY A 34 -7.26 -0.38 2.78
CA GLY A 34 -6.26 0.41 3.47
C GLY A 34 -6.73 1.01 4.76
#